data_83e6d948342912c56df9808ca6421d8b
#
_entry.id   83e6d948342912c56df9808ca6421d8b
#
_cell.length_a   1.000
_cell.length_b   1.000
_cell.length_c   1.000
_cell.angle_alpha   90.00
_cell.angle_beta   90.00
_cell.angle_gamma   90.00
#
_symmetry.space_group_name_H-M   'P 1'
#
loop_
_entity.id
_entity.type
_entity.pdbx_description
1 polymer ?
#
loop_
_entity_poly.entity_id
_entity_poly.type
_entity_poly.pdbx_seq_one_letter_code
_entity_poly.pdbx_strand_id
1 'polypeptide(L)'
;MKSFLLAAALASVSAPAPAVAPEAAWRADIADTNKAYTVTPHAILKIQDAAYLGEGNVASLMGQRGVPGSYKWVQGYQPGAALVAAFSGGKAALKKEDKPLANSLADIEVDKDVDVQAYPTQVQAGVPGIRVFVYNQQNPATKAFKGVDYFPYNPAFIVTADFTPDPNLPPRSFITSRRTSKQFYHAGVAHFILQGKQFDLPFYADTNDPKKITSLSAFFTDDLTGKGAYGAGRYVDAPDLKSFPPKQFKIDFNYAYNPNCARSAFFTCPVAVDHMALAVFVGERDPHLHH
;
A
#
# COMPACT_ATOMS: atom_id res chain seq x y z
N MET A 1 -64.19 11.07 38.91
CA MET A 1 -63.45 11.92 37.97
C MET A 1 -61.98 11.64 38.15
N LYS A 2 -61.35 10.86 37.24
CA LYS A 2 -59.91 10.57 37.29
C LYS A 2 -59.26 11.34 36.15
N SER A 3 -58.45 12.34 36.46
CA SER A 3 -57.67 13.11 35.49
C SER A 3 -56.43 12.32 35.06
N PHE A 4 -56.32 12.03 33.77
CA PHE A 4 -55.10 11.50 33.16
C PHE A 4 -54.22 12.68 32.74
N LEU A 5 -53.06 12.79 33.34
CA LEU A 5 -51.97 13.66 32.88
C LEU A 5 -51.21 12.94 31.81
N LEU A 6 -51.25 13.47 30.59
CA LEU A 6 -50.47 13.00 29.42
C LEU A 6 -49.10 13.69 29.50
N ALA A 7 -48.06 12.93 29.82
CA ALA A 7 -46.68 13.42 29.76
C ALA A 7 -46.19 13.31 28.31
N ALA A 8 -46.00 14.45 27.66
CA ALA A 8 -45.35 14.50 26.34
C ALA A 8 -43.83 14.35 26.51
N ALA A 9 -43.29 13.22 26.02
CA ALA A 9 -41.87 13.02 25.94
C ALA A 9 -41.32 13.82 24.74
N LEU A 10 -40.57 14.87 25.04
CA LEU A 10 -39.78 15.59 24.02
C LEU A 10 -38.58 14.71 23.61
N ALA A 11 -38.65 14.09 22.45
CA ALA A 11 -37.51 13.45 21.86
C ALA A 11 -36.53 14.54 21.38
N SER A 12 -35.39 14.64 22.03
CA SER A 12 -34.28 15.49 21.60
C SER A 12 -33.66 14.85 20.35
N VAL A 13 -33.96 15.41 19.19
CA VAL A 13 -33.22 15.09 17.94
C VAL A 13 -31.85 15.74 18.11
N SER A 14 -30.83 14.91 18.39
CA SER A 14 -29.44 15.39 18.36
C SER A 14 -29.11 15.73 16.90
N ALA A 15 -28.68 16.98 16.67
CA ALA A 15 -28.17 17.38 15.35
C ALA A 15 -26.99 16.49 14.99
N PRO A 16 -26.86 16.04 13.71
CA PRO A 16 -25.69 15.30 13.28
C PRO A 16 -24.44 16.17 13.53
N ALA A 17 -23.37 15.53 13.99
CA ALA A 17 -22.08 16.21 14.14
C ALA A 17 -21.69 16.89 12.81
N PRO A 18 -21.14 18.12 12.84
CA PRO A 18 -20.73 18.80 11.61
C PRO A 18 -19.74 17.93 10.86
N ALA A 19 -19.97 17.73 9.55
CA ALA A 19 -19.08 16.99 8.68
C ALA A 19 -17.69 17.69 8.69
N VAL A 20 -16.63 16.91 8.93
CA VAL A 20 -15.26 17.43 8.89
C VAL A 20 -14.98 17.97 7.49
N ALA A 21 -14.40 19.18 7.39
CA ALA A 21 -14.04 19.75 6.11
C ALA A 21 -13.06 18.82 5.36
N PRO A 22 -13.19 18.62 4.04
CA PRO A 22 -12.37 17.65 3.28
C PRO A 22 -10.87 17.84 3.48
N GLU A 23 -10.36 19.06 3.54
CA GLU A 23 -8.95 19.33 3.81
C GLU A 23 -8.53 18.91 5.22
N ALA A 24 -9.39 19.10 6.22
CA ALA A 24 -9.08 18.69 7.59
C ALA A 24 -9.04 17.15 7.72
N ALA A 25 -9.92 16.43 7.02
CA ALA A 25 -9.88 14.98 6.93
C ALA A 25 -8.58 14.51 6.26
N TRP A 26 -8.23 15.08 5.11
CA TRP A 26 -6.98 14.80 4.41
C TRP A 26 -5.74 15.03 5.29
N ARG A 27 -5.69 16.12 6.07
CA ARG A 27 -4.58 16.39 7.01
C ARG A 27 -4.48 15.34 8.11
N ALA A 28 -5.61 14.84 8.61
CA ALA A 28 -5.64 13.78 9.61
C ALA A 28 -5.13 12.46 9.01
N ASP A 29 -5.54 12.11 7.80
CA ASP A 29 -5.10 10.90 7.09
C ASP A 29 -3.60 10.92 6.80
N ILE A 30 -3.04 12.09 6.44
CA ILE A 30 -1.58 12.27 6.29
C ILE A 30 -0.86 12.03 7.63
N ALA A 31 -1.39 12.53 8.73
CA ALA A 31 -0.79 12.30 10.05
C ALA A 31 -0.76 10.81 10.40
N ASP A 32 -1.81 10.07 10.07
CA ASP A 32 -1.86 8.62 10.28
C ASP A 32 -0.96 7.86 9.30
N THR A 33 -0.85 8.31 8.05
CA THR A 33 0.13 7.79 7.09
C THR A 33 1.56 7.93 7.63
N ASN A 34 1.92 9.10 8.19
CA ASN A 34 3.25 9.32 8.79
C ASN A 34 3.53 8.36 9.96
N LYS A 35 2.51 8.06 10.79
CA LYS A 35 2.64 7.04 11.85
C LYS A 35 2.86 5.64 11.27
N ALA A 36 2.18 5.29 10.18
CA ALA A 36 2.35 4.01 9.51
C ALA A 36 3.79 3.81 8.96
N TYR A 37 4.52 4.90 8.68
CA TYR A 37 5.91 4.82 8.26
C TYR A 37 6.89 4.53 9.40
N THR A 38 6.59 4.94 10.64
CA THR A 38 7.58 4.95 11.73
C THR A 38 7.12 4.32 13.04
N VAL A 39 5.83 4.44 13.40
CA VAL A 39 5.34 4.13 14.76
C VAL A 39 4.87 2.70 14.88
N THR A 40 4.08 2.20 13.95
CA THR A 40 3.51 0.85 14.02
C THR A 40 4.60 -0.22 14.11
N PRO A 41 4.34 -1.39 14.72
CA PRO A 41 5.32 -2.48 14.80
C PRO A 41 5.91 -2.85 13.43
N HIS A 42 5.07 -2.90 12.38
CA HIS A 42 5.47 -3.23 11.00
C HIS A 42 5.58 -2.00 10.10
N ALA A 43 6.01 -0.88 10.67
CA ALA A 43 6.23 0.35 9.92
C ALA A 43 7.27 0.14 8.80
N ILE A 44 7.03 0.77 7.66
CA ILE A 44 7.84 0.61 6.44
C ILE A 44 9.32 0.91 6.68
N LEU A 45 9.62 1.93 7.47
CA LEU A 45 11.00 2.34 7.76
C LEU A 45 11.68 1.50 8.86
N LYS A 46 10.95 0.58 9.50
CA LYS A 46 11.54 -0.42 10.38
C LYS A 46 12.08 -1.63 9.63
N ILE A 47 11.69 -1.82 8.36
CA ILE A 47 12.20 -2.91 7.55
C ILE A 47 13.70 -2.67 7.31
N GLN A 48 14.51 -3.66 7.68
CA GLN A 48 15.96 -3.61 7.47
C GLN A 48 16.45 -4.61 6.43
N ASP A 49 15.65 -5.66 6.14
CA ASP A 49 15.95 -6.63 5.08
C ASP A 49 14.71 -7.39 4.63
N ALA A 50 14.76 -7.98 3.44
CA ALA A 50 13.66 -8.74 2.85
C ALA A 50 14.14 -9.89 1.97
N ALA A 51 13.46 -11.05 2.08
CA ALA A 51 13.57 -12.12 1.12
C ALA A 51 12.26 -12.30 0.34
N TYR A 52 12.38 -12.61 -0.95
CA TYR A 52 11.26 -12.96 -1.84
C TYR A 52 11.46 -14.40 -2.29
N LEU A 53 10.54 -15.27 -1.89
CA LEU A 53 10.65 -16.70 -2.09
C LEU A 53 9.50 -17.21 -2.97
N GLY A 54 9.86 -17.75 -4.13
CA GLY A 54 8.99 -18.54 -5.00
C GLY A 54 9.08 -20.03 -4.69
N GLU A 55 8.42 -20.85 -5.51
CA GLU A 55 8.36 -22.31 -5.32
C GLU A 55 9.76 -22.93 -5.22
N GLY A 56 9.95 -23.75 -4.18
CA GLY A 56 11.22 -24.43 -3.88
C GLY A 56 12.31 -23.55 -3.26
N ASN A 57 12.07 -22.24 -3.10
CA ASN A 57 13.08 -21.36 -2.53
C ASN A 57 13.09 -21.40 -1.00
N VAL A 58 14.29 -21.29 -0.45
CA VAL A 58 14.56 -21.24 0.99
C VAL A 58 15.46 -20.03 1.27
N ALA A 59 15.25 -19.37 2.39
CA ALA A 59 16.17 -18.37 2.93
C ALA A 59 16.33 -18.54 4.44
N SER A 60 17.50 -18.23 4.96
CA SER A 60 17.85 -18.29 6.35
C SER A 60 18.13 -16.90 6.89
N LEU A 61 17.54 -16.55 8.02
CA LEU A 61 17.79 -15.30 8.71
C LEU A 61 19.00 -15.47 9.62
N MET A 62 20.09 -14.83 9.26
CA MET A 62 21.34 -14.82 10.04
C MET A 62 21.48 -13.51 10.78
N GLY A 63 22.00 -13.54 12.00
CA GLY A 63 22.23 -12.35 12.80
C GLY A 63 22.87 -12.69 14.14
N GLN A 64 23.30 -11.67 14.86
CA GLN A 64 23.88 -11.80 16.19
C GLN A 64 22.85 -11.41 17.24
N ARG A 65 22.57 -12.29 18.18
CA ARG A 65 21.64 -12.04 19.29
C ARG A 65 22.05 -10.79 20.08
N GLY A 66 21.06 -9.94 20.35
CA GLY A 66 21.27 -8.65 21.04
C GLY A 66 21.81 -7.53 20.14
N VAL A 67 21.99 -7.78 18.83
CA VAL A 67 22.42 -6.79 17.84
C VAL A 67 21.35 -6.67 16.74
N PRO A 68 20.25 -5.91 16.94
CA PRO A 68 19.10 -5.88 16.03
C PRO A 68 19.48 -5.58 14.57
N GLY A 69 20.41 -4.68 14.33
CA GLY A 69 20.85 -4.29 12.98
C GLY A 69 21.64 -5.35 12.21
N SER A 70 22.02 -6.47 12.86
CA SER A 70 22.81 -7.54 12.23
C SER A 70 21.99 -8.54 11.40
N TYR A 71 20.69 -8.61 11.62
CA TYR A 71 19.85 -9.63 11.00
C TYR A 71 19.61 -9.37 9.51
N LYS A 72 19.99 -10.38 8.69
CA LYS A 72 19.84 -10.36 7.23
C LYS A 72 19.47 -11.73 6.69
N TRP A 73 18.69 -11.74 5.60
CA TRP A 73 18.37 -12.94 4.86
C TRP A 73 19.53 -13.40 3.98
N VAL A 74 19.86 -14.69 4.08
CA VAL A 74 20.83 -15.38 3.23
C VAL A 74 20.08 -16.45 2.44
N GLN A 75 20.34 -16.55 1.14
CA GLN A 75 19.73 -17.55 0.28
C GLN A 75 20.11 -18.96 0.71
N GLY A 76 19.16 -19.88 0.68
CA GLY A 76 19.34 -21.28 1.05
C GLY A 76 19.28 -21.52 2.56
N TYR A 77 19.41 -22.80 2.92
CA TYR A 77 19.48 -23.22 4.32
C TYR A 77 20.87 -22.95 4.89
N GLN A 78 20.91 -22.34 6.07
CA GLN A 78 22.14 -22.09 6.83
C GLN A 78 21.98 -22.67 8.24
N PRO A 79 22.91 -23.53 8.69
CA PRO A 79 22.91 -24.01 10.08
C PRO A 79 23.04 -22.84 11.07
N GLY A 80 22.30 -22.91 12.19
CA GLY A 80 22.31 -21.87 13.20
C GLY A 80 21.52 -20.61 12.86
N ALA A 81 20.72 -20.64 11.81
CA ALA A 81 19.82 -19.54 11.47
C ALA A 81 18.82 -19.26 12.59
N ALA A 82 18.58 -17.99 12.90
CA ALA A 82 17.55 -17.57 13.85
C ALA A 82 16.14 -17.92 13.36
N LEU A 83 15.93 -17.89 12.03
CA LEU A 83 14.69 -18.29 11.36
C LEU A 83 15.01 -18.84 9.97
N VAL A 84 14.29 -19.85 9.53
CA VAL A 84 14.32 -20.35 8.15
C VAL A 84 12.95 -20.17 7.53
N ALA A 85 12.89 -19.55 6.36
CA ALA A 85 11.67 -19.37 5.57
C ALA A 85 11.76 -20.13 4.26
N ALA A 86 10.68 -20.76 3.87
CA ALA A 86 10.53 -21.49 2.61
C ALA A 86 9.17 -21.24 2.00
N PHE A 87 9.06 -21.42 0.67
CA PHE A 87 7.77 -21.47 -0.02
C PHE A 87 7.75 -22.72 -0.88
N SER A 88 6.79 -23.61 -0.62
CA SER A 88 6.64 -24.85 -1.37
C SER A 88 5.19 -25.36 -1.34
N GLY A 89 4.75 -25.97 -2.45
CA GLY A 89 3.38 -26.43 -2.62
C GLY A 89 2.35 -25.31 -2.45
N GLY A 90 2.71 -24.09 -2.85
CA GLY A 90 1.85 -22.91 -2.72
C GLY A 90 1.70 -22.38 -1.28
N LYS A 91 2.52 -22.82 -0.34
CA LYS A 91 2.43 -22.48 1.10
C LYS A 91 3.73 -21.93 1.66
N ALA A 92 3.60 -20.96 2.54
CA ALA A 92 4.70 -20.50 3.39
C ALA A 92 4.99 -21.53 4.48
N ALA A 93 6.27 -21.80 4.76
CA ALA A 93 6.73 -22.60 5.87
C ALA A 93 7.88 -21.87 6.57
N LEU A 94 7.71 -21.54 7.84
CA LEU A 94 8.73 -20.91 8.67
C LEU A 94 9.11 -21.82 9.82
N LYS A 95 10.41 -21.84 10.15
CA LYS A 95 10.96 -22.60 11.27
C LYS A 95 11.81 -21.68 12.13
N LYS A 96 11.61 -21.72 13.44
CA LYS A 96 12.47 -21.07 14.44
C LYS A 96 13.16 -22.15 15.25
N GLU A 97 14.47 -22.07 15.39
CA GLU A 97 15.29 -23.09 16.10
C GLU A 97 14.97 -24.52 15.61
N ASP A 98 14.91 -24.68 14.27
CA ASP A 98 14.55 -25.91 13.56
C ASP A 98 13.13 -26.47 13.83
N LYS A 99 12.30 -25.77 14.61
CA LYS A 99 10.91 -26.15 14.89
C LYS A 99 9.96 -25.44 13.93
N PRO A 100 9.06 -26.17 13.24
CA PRO A 100 8.04 -25.57 12.40
C PRO A 100 7.12 -24.65 13.21
N LEU A 101 6.77 -23.49 12.64
CA LEU A 101 5.78 -22.60 13.21
C LEU A 101 4.38 -22.99 12.74
N ALA A 102 3.41 -23.05 13.67
CA ALA A 102 2.03 -23.42 13.37
C ALA A 102 1.35 -22.41 12.43
N ASN A 103 1.69 -21.13 12.55
CA ASN A 103 1.23 -20.07 11.66
C ASN A 103 2.42 -19.30 11.09
N SER A 104 2.75 -19.60 9.84
CA SER A 104 3.88 -18.96 9.14
C SER A 104 3.60 -17.53 8.69
N LEU A 105 2.39 -16.99 8.86
CA LEU A 105 2.03 -15.62 8.53
C LEU A 105 1.81 -14.76 9.78
N ALA A 106 2.00 -15.31 10.98
CA ALA A 106 1.97 -14.53 12.22
C ALA A 106 3.26 -13.71 12.39
N ASP A 107 3.19 -12.75 13.30
CA ASP A 107 4.37 -12.03 13.75
C ASP A 107 5.28 -12.96 14.54
N ILE A 108 6.56 -12.95 14.21
CA ILE A 108 7.56 -13.83 14.81
C ILE A 108 8.63 -12.95 15.45
N GLU A 109 8.63 -12.88 16.77
CA GLU A 109 9.75 -12.30 17.50
C GLU A 109 10.98 -13.22 17.33
N VAL A 110 12.05 -12.68 16.76
CA VAL A 110 13.33 -13.39 16.56
C VAL A 110 14.30 -13.08 17.66
N ASP A 111 14.39 -11.80 18.02
CA ASP A 111 15.22 -11.28 19.08
C ASP A 111 14.54 -10.05 19.68
N LYS A 112 15.08 -9.50 20.77
CA LYS A 112 14.63 -8.21 21.29
C LYS A 112 14.72 -7.15 20.20
N ASP A 113 13.62 -6.45 19.97
CA ASP A 113 13.48 -5.39 18.95
C ASP A 113 13.62 -5.89 17.49
N VAL A 114 13.53 -7.21 17.25
CA VAL A 114 13.60 -7.81 15.91
C VAL A 114 12.42 -8.76 15.67
N ASP A 115 11.57 -8.39 14.74
CA ASP A 115 10.40 -9.16 14.34
C ASP A 115 10.49 -9.55 12.87
N VAL A 116 9.84 -10.65 12.52
CA VAL A 116 9.71 -11.12 11.14
C VAL A 116 8.24 -11.34 10.83
N GLN A 117 7.82 -10.91 9.66
CA GLN A 117 6.50 -11.24 9.13
C GLN A 117 6.58 -11.61 7.66
N ALA A 118 5.86 -12.68 7.31
CA ALA A 118 5.70 -13.13 5.93
C ALA A 118 4.37 -12.66 5.35
N TYR A 119 4.40 -12.29 4.07
CA TYR A 119 3.22 -11.85 3.32
C TYR A 119 3.14 -12.59 1.99
N PRO A 120 1.95 -13.06 1.58
CA PRO A 120 1.74 -13.51 0.22
C PRO A 120 2.12 -12.41 -0.78
N THR A 121 2.74 -12.80 -1.88
CA THR A 121 3.11 -11.87 -2.96
C THR A 121 3.24 -12.61 -4.29
N GLN A 122 3.45 -11.87 -5.35
CA GLN A 122 3.94 -12.41 -6.61
C GLN A 122 5.46 -12.20 -6.66
N VAL A 123 6.22 -13.25 -6.98
CA VAL A 123 7.68 -13.16 -7.21
C VAL A 123 7.99 -12.77 -8.67
N GLN A 124 7.08 -13.11 -9.58
CA GLN A 124 6.96 -12.67 -10.96
C GLN A 124 5.47 -12.50 -11.29
N ALA A 125 5.14 -11.87 -12.41
CA ALA A 125 3.75 -11.67 -12.83
C ALA A 125 2.96 -12.99 -12.83
N GLY A 126 1.91 -13.07 -12.00
CA GLY A 126 1.07 -14.26 -11.85
C GLY A 126 1.71 -15.43 -11.10
N VAL A 127 2.99 -15.37 -10.72
CA VAL A 127 3.69 -16.43 -10.00
C VAL A 127 3.63 -16.18 -8.51
N PRO A 128 2.90 -17.01 -7.73
CA PRO A 128 2.77 -16.83 -6.30
C PRO A 128 4.08 -17.09 -5.56
N GLY A 129 4.20 -16.46 -4.41
CA GLY A 129 5.29 -16.63 -3.46
C GLY A 129 5.02 -15.88 -2.17
N ILE A 130 6.05 -15.73 -1.36
CA ILE A 130 6.03 -14.90 -0.17
C ILE A 130 7.16 -13.87 -0.21
N ARG A 131 6.91 -12.74 0.43
CA ARG A 131 7.96 -11.84 0.89
C ARG A 131 8.05 -11.93 2.40
N VAL A 132 9.26 -11.97 2.92
CA VAL A 132 9.52 -12.07 4.35
C VAL A 132 10.34 -10.87 4.76
N PHE A 133 9.78 -9.99 5.57
CA PHE A 133 10.43 -8.79 6.07
C PHE A 133 11.03 -9.02 7.45
N VAL A 134 12.22 -8.47 7.67
CA VAL A 134 12.82 -8.29 9.01
C VAL A 134 12.59 -6.87 9.45
N TYR A 135 11.93 -6.69 10.57
CA TYR A 135 11.69 -5.40 11.20
C TYR A 135 12.67 -5.20 12.36
N ASN A 136 13.37 -4.11 12.35
CA ASN A 136 14.18 -3.63 13.47
C ASN A 136 13.45 -2.46 14.13
N GLN A 137 12.95 -2.65 15.34
CA GLN A 137 12.19 -1.63 16.05
C GLN A 137 13.03 -0.37 16.35
N GLN A 138 14.37 -0.50 16.28
CA GLN A 138 15.34 0.60 16.48
C GLN A 138 15.97 1.09 15.18
N ASN A 139 15.40 0.77 14.00
CA ASN A 139 15.97 1.17 12.72
C ASN A 139 16.15 2.71 12.67
N PRO A 140 17.38 3.21 12.43
CA PRO A 140 17.67 4.64 12.43
C PRO A 140 16.89 5.43 11.38
N ALA A 141 16.41 4.79 10.31
CA ALA A 141 15.56 5.41 9.29
C ALA A 141 14.27 5.99 9.89
N THR A 142 13.73 5.40 10.98
CA THR A 142 12.53 5.91 11.64
C THR A 142 12.78 7.26 12.33
N LYS A 143 13.99 7.48 12.84
CA LYS A 143 14.39 8.75 13.50
C LYS A 143 14.77 9.83 12.48
N ALA A 144 15.27 9.42 11.32
CA ALA A 144 15.65 10.32 10.25
C ALA A 144 14.43 10.84 9.46
N PHE A 145 13.30 10.16 9.54
CA PHE A 145 12.09 10.51 8.81
C PHE A 145 11.47 11.82 9.30
N LYS A 146 11.22 12.75 8.40
CA LYS A 146 10.65 14.09 8.68
C LYS A 146 9.17 14.20 8.32
N GLY A 147 8.55 13.12 7.90
CA GLY A 147 7.20 13.10 7.37
C GLY A 147 7.18 12.94 5.85
N VAL A 148 6.00 12.65 5.34
CA VAL A 148 5.74 12.65 3.90
C VAL A 148 5.48 14.09 3.46
N ASP A 149 6.18 14.53 2.43
CA ASP A 149 5.96 15.86 1.84
C ASP A 149 4.85 15.78 0.78
N TYR A 150 3.94 16.73 0.82
CA TYR A 150 2.81 16.85 -0.08
C TYR A 150 2.79 18.21 -0.77
N PHE A 151 2.27 18.23 -1.98
CA PHE A 151 1.79 19.49 -2.55
C PHE A 151 0.61 20.02 -1.73
N PRO A 152 0.32 21.33 -1.78
CA PRO A 152 -0.84 21.91 -1.09
C PRO A 152 -2.15 21.22 -1.50
N TYR A 153 -3.04 21.00 -0.54
CA TYR A 153 -4.38 20.50 -0.82
C TYR A 153 -5.12 21.44 -1.79
N ASN A 154 -5.76 20.84 -2.80
CA ASN A 154 -6.55 21.59 -3.76
C ASN A 154 -7.81 20.82 -4.16
N PRO A 155 -9.02 21.28 -3.77
CA PRO A 155 -10.27 20.60 -4.08
C PRO A 155 -10.58 20.54 -5.60
N ALA A 156 -9.94 21.39 -6.42
CA ALA A 156 -10.09 21.35 -7.87
C ALA A 156 -9.48 20.07 -8.51
N PHE A 157 -8.73 19.28 -7.74
CA PHE A 157 -8.19 17.99 -8.13
C PHE A 157 -9.01 16.80 -7.60
N ILE A 158 -10.24 17.06 -7.19
CA ILE A 158 -11.23 16.03 -6.84
C ILE A 158 -12.22 15.94 -7.99
N VAL A 159 -12.32 14.78 -8.59
CA VAL A 159 -13.21 14.57 -9.76
C VAL A 159 -14.14 13.40 -9.52
N THR A 160 -15.33 13.44 -10.12
CA THR A 160 -16.20 12.27 -10.32
C THR A 160 -15.92 11.75 -11.71
N ALA A 161 -15.53 10.49 -11.81
CA ALA A 161 -15.25 9.84 -13.07
C ALA A 161 -16.37 8.88 -13.46
N ASP A 162 -16.78 8.91 -14.71
CA ASP A 162 -17.57 7.85 -15.33
C ASP A 162 -16.65 6.64 -15.55
N PHE A 163 -17.14 5.42 -15.32
CA PHE A 163 -16.33 4.24 -15.44
C PHE A 163 -16.83 3.29 -16.50
N THR A 164 -15.99 2.99 -17.49
CA THR A 164 -16.23 1.96 -18.48
C THR A 164 -15.48 0.69 -18.05
N PRO A 165 -16.17 -0.34 -17.53
CA PRO A 165 -15.53 -1.56 -17.08
C PRO A 165 -15.03 -2.41 -18.23
N ASP A 166 -13.94 -3.15 -18.00
CA ASP A 166 -13.54 -4.27 -18.84
C ASP A 166 -14.12 -5.57 -18.25
N PRO A 167 -15.13 -6.18 -18.88
CA PRO A 167 -15.81 -7.34 -18.31
C PRO A 167 -14.92 -8.59 -18.24
N ASN A 168 -13.83 -8.62 -19.03
CA ASN A 168 -12.94 -9.77 -19.11
C ASN A 168 -11.82 -9.72 -18.07
N LEU A 169 -11.60 -8.56 -17.41
CA LEU A 169 -10.52 -8.36 -16.45
C LEU A 169 -9.18 -8.95 -16.95
N PRO A 170 -8.70 -8.56 -18.13
CA PRO A 170 -7.50 -9.16 -18.70
C PRO A 170 -6.27 -8.86 -17.83
N PRO A 171 -5.36 -9.84 -17.69
CA PRO A 171 -4.13 -9.62 -16.93
C PRO A 171 -3.23 -8.59 -17.61
N ARG A 172 -2.67 -7.71 -16.82
CA ARG A 172 -1.66 -6.72 -17.21
C ARG A 172 -0.41 -6.90 -16.35
N SER A 173 0.74 -7.09 -16.99
CA SER A 173 2.03 -7.17 -16.30
C SER A 173 2.71 -5.80 -16.26
N PHE A 174 3.22 -5.44 -15.08
CA PHE A 174 4.00 -4.22 -14.86
C PHE A 174 5.42 -4.58 -14.46
N ILE A 175 6.41 -3.94 -15.06
CA ILE A 175 7.78 -3.99 -14.56
C ILE A 175 7.81 -3.28 -13.20
N THR A 176 8.57 -3.84 -12.26
CA THR A 176 8.71 -3.27 -10.92
C THR A 176 10.02 -2.53 -10.75
N SER A 177 10.12 -1.73 -9.68
CA SER A 177 11.33 -1.03 -9.26
C SER A 177 12.55 -1.94 -9.06
N ARG A 178 12.35 -3.24 -8.83
CA ARG A 178 13.42 -4.25 -8.71
C ARG A 178 13.61 -5.11 -9.97
N ARG A 179 13.13 -4.67 -11.14
CA ARG A 179 13.23 -5.35 -12.43
C ARG A 179 12.59 -6.75 -12.45
N THR A 180 11.67 -7.02 -11.53
CA THR A 180 10.74 -8.14 -11.59
C THR A 180 9.46 -7.69 -12.28
N SER A 181 8.44 -8.52 -12.33
CA SER A 181 7.12 -8.13 -12.83
C SER A 181 6.02 -8.45 -11.82
N LYS A 182 4.94 -7.67 -11.85
CA LYS A 182 3.70 -7.95 -11.12
C LYS A 182 2.52 -7.90 -12.05
N GLN A 183 1.56 -8.79 -11.84
CA GLN A 183 0.32 -8.84 -12.58
C GLN A 183 -0.78 -8.16 -11.77
N PHE A 184 -1.51 -7.30 -12.45
CA PHE A 184 -2.81 -6.78 -12.06
C PHE A 184 -3.80 -7.11 -13.14
N TYR A 185 -5.06 -6.79 -12.93
CA TYR A 185 -6.12 -7.03 -13.91
C TYR A 185 -6.71 -5.68 -14.33
N HIS A 186 -6.76 -5.45 -15.64
CA HIS A 186 -7.36 -4.22 -16.18
C HIS A 186 -8.84 -4.24 -15.89
N ALA A 187 -9.27 -3.37 -14.97
CA ALA A 187 -10.66 -3.33 -14.52
C ALA A 187 -11.54 -2.46 -15.41
N GLY A 188 -10.94 -1.51 -16.09
CA GLY A 188 -11.63 -0.58 -16.99
C GLY A 188 -10.96 0.78 -17.03
N VAL A 189 -11.66 1.76 -17.59
CA VAL A 189 -11.17 3.12 -17.79
C VAL A 189 -12.08 4.12 -17.09
N ALA A 190 -11.49 5.02 -16.32
CA ALA A 190 -12.16 6.16 -15.72
C ALA A 190 -12.07 7.37 -16.66
N HIS A 191 -13.22 7.95 -17.01
CA HIS A 191 -13.36 9.12 -17.88
C HIS A 191 -13.73 10.33 -17.04
N PHE A 192 -12.95 11.40 -17.09
CA PHE A 192 -13.19 12.60 -16.29
C PHE A 192 -12.61 13.85 -16.95
N ILE A 193 -13.06 15.00 -16.47
CA ILE A 193 -12.51 16.31 -16.85
C ILE A 193 -11.73 16.84 -15.64
N LEU A 194 -10.46 17.19 -15.84
CA LEU A 194 -9.61 17.83 -14.84
C LEU A 194 -8.93 19.07 -15.45
N GLN A 195 -9.07 20.22 -14.81
CA GLN A 195 -8.51 21.49 -15.29
C GLN A 195 -8.93 21.80 -16.76
N GLY A 196 -10.17 21.47 -17.12
CA GLY A 196 -10.73 21.69 -18.46
C GLY A 196 -10.23 20.73 -19.54
N LYS A 197 -9.40 19.75 -19.21
CA LYS A 197 -8.94 18.68 -20.11
C LYS A 197 -9.66 17.37 -19.81
N GLN A 198 -9.99 16.61 -20.85
CA GLN A 198 -10.53 15.27 -20.73
C GLN A 198 -9.40 14.27 -20.55
N PHE A 199 -9.61 13.29 -19.66
CA PHE A 199 -8.68 12.20 -19.38
C PHE A 199 -9.40 10.88 -19.38
N ASP A 200 -8.70 9.87 -19.87
CA ASP A 200 -9.04 8.45 -19.84
C ASP A 200 -7.94 7.73 -19.07
N LEU A 201 -8.19 7.40 -17.80
CA LEU A 201 -7.20 6.80 -16.92
C LEU A 201 -7.56 5.35 -16.65
N PRO A 202 -6.71 4.38 -17.04
CA PRO A 202 -6.91 2.97 -16.72
C PRO A 202 -6.83 2.70 -15.21
N PHE A 203 -7.76 1.88 -14.71
CA PHE A 203 -7.75 1.37 -13.35
C PHE A 203 -7.60 -0.14 -13.34
N TYR A 204 -6.92 -0.63 -12.31
CA TYR A 204 -6.52 -2.03 -12.16
C TYR A 204 -7.01 -2.59 -10.84
N ALA A 205 -7.33 -3.89 -10.84
CA ALA A 205 -7.64 -4.67 -9.65
C ALA A 205 -6.51 -5.66 -9.34
N ASP A 206 -6.39 -6.08 -8.11
CA ASP A 206 -5.44 -7.11 -7.66
C ASP A 206 -5.94 -8.55 -7.90
N THR A 207 -7.21 -8.70 -8.27
CA THR A 207 -7.88 -9.97 -8.53
C THR A 207 -8.73 -9.90 -9.81
N ASN A 208 -8.92 -11.04 -10.47
CA ASN A 208 -9.85 -11.21 -11.58
C ASN A 208 -11.22 -11.79 -11.15
N ASP A 209 -11.46 -11.91 -9.85
CA ASP A 209 -12.77 -12.29 -9.33
C ASP A 209 -13.60 -11.01 -9.05
N PRO A 210 -14.61 -10.69 -9.88
CA PRO A 210 -15.39 -9.45 -9.71
C PRO A 210 -16.04 -9.31 -8.32
N LYS A 211 -16.33 -10.44 -7.65
CA LYS A 211 -16.94 -10.44 -6.32
C LYS A 211 -15.99 -10.06 -5.20
N LYS A 212 -14.69 -10.08 -5.48
CA LYS A 212 -13.62 -9.74 -4.51
C LYS A 212 -13.03 -8.36 -4.75
N ILE A 213 -13.39 -7.68 -5.84
CA ILE A 213 -12.90 -6.33 -6.12
C ILE A 213 -13.62 -5.35 -5.22
N THR A 214 -12.90 -4.79 -4.25
CA THR A 214 -13.37 -3.77 -3.30
C THR A 214 -12.70 -2.42 -3.47
N SER A 215 -11.61 -2.39 -4.25
CA SER A 215 -10.85 -1.17 -4.58
C SER A 215 -10.23 -1.29 -5.95
N LEU A 216 -9.96 -0.17 -6.57
CA LEU A 216 -9.21 -0.07 -7.83
C LEU A 216 -8.05 0.89 -7.65
N SER A 217 -6.96 0.66 -8.37
CA SER A 217 -5.77 1.52 -8.36
C SER A 217 -5.40 1.95 -9.77
N ALA A 218 -5.00 3.20 -9.93
CA ALA A 218 -4.34 3.69 -11.12
C ALA A 218 -2.87 4.01 -10.82
N PHE A 219 -1.99 3.67 -11.77
CA PHE A 219 -0.54 3.93 -11.72
C PHE A 219 -0.20 4.92 -12.82
N PHE A 220 0.04 6.17 -12.47
CA PHE A 220 0.16 7.24 -13.46
C PHE A 220 1.45 8.04 -13.33
N THR A 221 1.91 8.53 -14.46
CA THR A 221 2.89 9.62 -14.57
C THR A 221 2.19 10.90 -14.98
N ASP A 222 2.79 12.03 -14.73
CA ASP A 222 2.30 13.34 -15.11
C ASP A 222 3.46 14.28 -15.50
N ASP A 223 3.16 15.52 -15.84
CA ASP A 223 4.18 16.48 -16.28
C ASP A 223 5.19 16.88 -15.17
N LEU A 224 4.89 16.52 -13.89
CA LEU A 224 5.78 16.71 -12.74
C LEU A 224 6.68 15.50 -12.45
N THR A 225 6.40 14.35 -13.07
CA THR A 225 7.15 13.12 -12.82
C THR A 225 8.64 13.31 -13.12
N GLY A 226 9.50 13.07 -12.12
CA GLY A 226 10.94 13.30 -12.17
C GLY A 226 11.36 14.78 -12.03
N LYS A 227 10.42 15.70 -11.77
CA LYS A 227 10.70 17.15 -11.61
C LYS A 227 10.16 17.70 -10.28
N GLY A 228 9.22 17.04 -9.66
CA GLY A 228 8.58 17.45 -8.41
C GLY A 228 7.75 16.31 -7.83
N ALA A 229 7.30 15.38 -8.66
CA ALA A 229 6.71 14.11 -8.30
C ALA A 229 7.70 12.97 -8.58
N TYR A 230 7.55 11.84 -7.88
CA TYR A 230 8.47 10.72 -7.92
C TYR A 230 8.66 10.15 -9.33
N GLY A 231 9.91 9.86 -9.70
CA GLY A 231 10.30 9.48 -11.07
C GLY A 231 9.71 8.16 -11.58
N ALA A 232 9.26 7.25 -10.70
CA ALA A 232 8.57 6.02 -11.11
C ALA A 232 7.05 6.18 -11.20
N GLY A 233 6.53 7.42 -11.07
CA GLY A 233 5.13 7.75 -11.05
C GLY A 233 4.49 7.66 -9.66
N ARG A 234 3.21 7.99 -9.60
CA ARG A 234 2.37 7.96 -8.39
C ARG A 234 1.17 7.05 -8.60
N TYR A 235 0.56 6.68 -7.52
CA TYR A 235 -0.65 5.86 -7.48
C TYR A 235 -1.81 6.69 -6.96
N VAL A 236 -3.01 6.39 -7.43
CA VAL A 236 -4.26 6.89 -6.85
C VAL A 236 -5.27 5.75 -6.79
N ASP A 237 -5.94 5.64 -5.65
CA ASP A 237 -6.91 4.58 -5.41
C ASP A 237 -8.33 5.10 -5.48
N ALA A 238 -9.25 4.22 -5.90
CA ALA A 238 -10.69 4.33 -5.68
C ALA A 238 -11.06 3.27 -4.63
N PRO A 239 -11.00 3.62 -3.32
CA PRO A 239 -11.28 2.69 -2.23
C PRO A 239 -12.78 2.47 -2.04
N ASP A 240 -13.14 1.47 -1.24
CA ASP A 240 -14.48 1.25 -0.69
C ASP A 240 -15.59 1.15 -1.75
N LEU A 241 -15.31 0.48 -2.85
CA LEU A 241 -16.31 0.21 -3.86
C LEU A 241 -17.44 -0.66 -3.26
N LYS A 242 -18.66 -0.15 -3.30
CA LYS A 242 -19.84 -0.89 -2.80
C LYS A 242 -20.20 -2.10 -3.68
N SER A 243 -19.82 -2.05 -4.93
CA SER A 243 -19.97 -3.14 -5.90
C SER A 243 -19.02 -2.92 -7.08
N PHE A 244 -18.64 -4.00 -7.74
CA PHE A 244 -17.93 -3.95 -9.01
C PHE A 244 -18.82 -4.54 -10.13
N PRO A 245 -18.89 -3.92 -11.33
CA PRO A 245 -18.30 -2.62 -11.66
C PRO A 245 -19.12 -1.45 -11.11
N PRO A 246 -18.48 -0.37 -10.65
CA PRO A 246 -19.18 0.87 -10.35
C PRO A 246 -19.58 1.58 -11.65
N LYS A 247 -20.65 2.39 -11.63
CA LYS A 247 -20.96 3.30 -12.76
C LYS A 247 -20.06 4.54 -12.75
N GLN A 248 -19.84 5.06 -11.55
CA GLN A 248 -19.05 6.25 -11.28
C GLN A 248 -18.34 6.08 -9.94
N PHE A 249 -17.21 6.75 -9.78
CA PHE A 249 -16.53 6.89 -8.50
C PHE A 249 -15.76 8.21 -8.41
N LYS A 250 -15.43 8.59 -7.20
CA LYS A 250 -14.64 9.77 -6.91
C LYS A 250 -13.16 9.42 -7.00
N ILE A 251 -12.39 10.25 -7.71
CA ILE A 251 -10.93 10.24 -7.69
C ILE A 251 -10.47 11.51 -6.98
N ASP A 252 -9.72 11.36 -5.90
CA ASP A 252 -9.14 12.47 -5.17
C ASP A 252 -7.62 12.45 -5.31
N PHE A 253 -7.09 13.23 -6.25
CA PHE A 253 -5.65 13.28 -6.51
C PHE A 253 -4.85 13.92 -5.36
N ASN A 254 -5.51 14.56 -4.37
CA ASN A 254 -4.82 14.99 -3.14
C ASN A 254 -4.26 13.80 -2.35
N TYR A 255 -4.83 12.62 -2.54
CA TYR A 255 -4.35 11.36 -1.99
C TYR A 255 -3.42 10.58 -2.94
N ALA A 256 -3.01 11.17 -4.07
CA ALA A 256 -2.00 10.52 -4.90
C ALA A 256 -0.70 10.33 -4.10
N TYR A 257 -0.18 9.10 -4.10
CA TYR A 257 0.92 8.70 -3.24
C TYR A 257 2.07 8.04 -4.02
N ASN A 258 3.26 8.12 -3.45
CA ASN A 258 4.42 7.42 -3.99
C ASN A 258 4.38 5.94 -3.59
N PRO A 259 4.76 5.03 -4.49
CA PRO A 259 4.92 3.63 -4.12
C PRO A 259 5.94 3.46 -2.99
N ASN A 260 5.77 2.44 -2.14
CA ASN A 260 6.65 2.19 -0.99
C ASN A 260 8.13 2.10 -1.35
N CYS A 261 8.46 1.71 -2.60
CA CYS A 261 9.84 1.67 -3.08
C CYS A 261 10.50 3.06 -3.20
N ALA A 262 9.73 4.13 -3.14
CA ALA A 262 10.28 5.48 -3.05
C ALA A 262 10.97 5.76 -1.71
N ARG A 263 10.65 4.98 -0.67
CA ARG A 263 11.19 5.15 0.70
C ARG A 263 11.91 3.92 1.24
N SER A 264 11.73 2.75 0.62
CA SER A 264 12.32 1.49 1.07
C SER A 264 12.67 0.59 -0.11
N ALA A 265 13.95 0.29 -0.26
CA ALA A 265 14.47 -0.60 -1.31
C ALA A 265 13.96 -2.05 -1.22
N PHE A 266 13.24 -2.39 -0.14
CA PHE A 266 12.75 -3.74 0.10
C PHE A 266 11.41 -4.05 -0.55
N PHE A 267 10.79 -3.08 -1.23
CA PHE A 267 9.52 -3.28 -1.95
C PHE A 267 9.72 -3.47 -3.45
N THR A 268 8.84 -4.26 -4.05
CA THR A 268 8.70 -4.43 -5.50
C THR A 268 7.43 -3.72 -5.94
N CYS A 269 7.54 -2.49 -6.40
CA CYS A 269 6.38 -1.67 -6.79
C CYS A 269 6.30 -1.55 -8.30
N PRO A 270 5.11 -1.65 -8.92
CA PRO A 270 4.90 -1.33 -10.32
C PRO A 270 5.45 0.04 -10.70
N VAL A 271 6.13 0.13 -11.83
CA VAL A 271 6.46 1.42 -12.45
C VAL A 271 5.25 1.88 -13.24
N ALA A 272 4.81 3.10 -13.02
CA ALA A 272 3.68 3.68 -13.71
C ALA A 272 3.98 3.88 -15.21
N VAL A 273 3.01 3.56 -16.05
CA VAL A 273 3.14 3.65 -17.53
C VAL A 273 2.08 4.53 -18.17
N ASP A 274 0.97 4.76 -17.49
CA ASP A 274 -0.13 5.57 -17.99
C ASP A 274 0.16 7.05 -17.73
N HIS A 275 0.18 7.89 -18.78
CA HIS A 275 0.60 9.28 -18.69
C HIS A 275 -0.59 10.24 -18.77
N MET A 276 -0.67 11.13 -17.80
CA MET A 276 -1.58 12.27 -17.80
C MET A 276 -0.84 13.53 -18.26
N ALA A 277 -1.19 14.08 -19.43
CA ALA A 277 -0.59 15.30 -19.97
C ALA A 277 -1.08 16.56 -19.22
N LEU A 278 -0.76 16.61 -17.94
CA LEU A 278 -1.08 17.66 -16.98
C LEU A 278 -0.10 17.63 -15.81
N ALA A 279 0.26 18.79 -15.27
CA ALA A 279 0.99 18.87 -14.01
C ALA A 279 0.02 18.73 -12.83
N VAL A 280 0.06 17.60 -12.13
CA VAL A 280 -0.80 17.29 -10.98
C VAL A 280 -0.15 17.81 -9.70
N PHE A 281 -0.32 19.11 -9.39
CA PHE A 281 0.24 19.81 -8.22
C PHE A 281 -0.51 19.51 -6.92
N VAL A 282 -0.87 18.23 -6.69
CA VAL A 282 -1.43 17.69 -5.44
C VAL A 282 -0.86 16.31 -5.17
N GLY A 283 -1.12 15.76 -3.98
CA GLY A 283 -0.59 14.45 -3.57
C GLY A 283 0.87 14.52 -3.11
N GLU A 284 1.51 13.38 -2.99
CA GLU A 284 2.90 13.28 -2.50
C GLU A 284 3.91 13.86 -3.49
N ARG A 285 4.91 14.57 -2.95
CA ARG A 285 6.11 15.02 -3.66
C ARG A 285 7.16 13.91 -3.73
N ASP A 286 8.16 14.10 -4.58
CA ASP A 286 9.31 13.20 -4.62
C ASP A 286 10.12 13.30 -3.31
N PRO A 287 10.29 12.18 -2.55
CA PRO A 287 11.02 12.20 -1.30
C PRO A 287 12.54 12.42 -1.46
N HIS A 288 13.06 12.38 -2.68
CA HIS A 288 14.49 12.55 -2.98
C HIS A 288 14.84 13.95 -3.49
N LEU A 289 13.85 14.81 -3.74
CA LEU A 289 14.10 16.21 -4.06
C LEU A 289 14.32 16.97 -2.75
N HIS A 290 15.56 17.36 -2.52
CA HIS A 290 15.90 18.29 -1.45
C HIS A 290 15.55 19.72 -1.91
N HIS A 291 14.72 20.39 -1.14
CA HIS A 291 14.40 21.80 -1.28
C HIS A 291 15.39 22.63 -0.47
#